data_7264013c5d5eaf1d99179355b51ad591
#
_entry.id   7264013c5d5eaf1d99179355b51ad591
#
_cell.length_a   1.000
_cell.length_b   1.000
_cell.length_c   1.000
_cell.angle_alpha   90.00
_cell.angle_beta   90.00
_cell.angle_gamma   90.00
#
_symmetry.space_group_name_H-M   'P 1'
#
loop_
_entity.id
_entity.type
_entity.pdbx_description
1 polymer ?
#
loop_
_entity_poly.entity_id
_entity_poly.type
_entity_poly.pdbx_seq_one_letter_code
_entity_poly.pdbx_strand_id
1 'polypeptide(L)'
;NILDKAEQDIRKKLGHAVFGVGDEALEYAIYTLLKKYNKTIAVAESCTGGLVSDKLTNIPGISEFFLEGVVAYSNRAKIEILGVPEEFIRKYGAVSPQVAMAMAEGIKRRSSANIGIGITGIAGPAGATKEKPVGLVYIAVAVNDDIDIKECRFKGSRIDIKKFSANTALNIVRLILL
;
A
#
# COMPACT_ATOMS: atom_id res chain seq x y z
N ASN A 1 32.42 -9.28 13.36
CA ASN A 1 32.05 -9.61 14.75
C ASN A 1 30.97 -10.72 14.72
N ILE A 2 30.58 -11.29 15.88
CA ILE A 2 29.60 -12.39 15.95
C ILE A 2 28.22 -11.93 15.43
N LEU A 3 27.83 -10.69 15.73
CA LEU A 3 26.55 -10.12 15.30
C LEU A 3 26.50 -9.94 13.78
N ASP A 4 27.58 -9.46 13.18
CA ASP A 4 27.63 -9.27 11.71
C ASP A 4 27.52 -10.60 10.97
N LYS A 5 28.17 -11.65 11.51
CA LYS A 5 28.05 -13.00 10.95
C LYS A 5 26.65 -13.56 11.08
N ALA A 6 26.03 -13.37 12.26
CA ALA A 6 24.65 -13.80 12.49
C ALA A 6 23.67 -13.07 11.54
N GLU A 7 23.81 -11.76 11.33
CA GLU A 7 23.01 -11.01 10.38
C GLU A 7 23.18 -11.53 8.96
N GLN A 8 24.42 -11.75 8.50
CA GLN A 8 24.68 -12.31 7.17
C GLN A 8 24.04 -13.69 6.98
N ASP A 9 24.12 -14.58 7.98
CA ASP A 9 23.52 -15.89 7.94
C ASP A 9 21.99 -15.82 7.90
N ILE A 10 21.37 -14.89 8.63
CA ILE A 10 19.93 -14.62 8.61
C ILE A 10 19.52 -14.12 7.23
N ARG A 11 20.18 -13.09 6.71
CA ARG A 11 19.89 -12.53 5.38
C ARG A 11 20.05 -13.59 4.28
N LYS A 12 21.06 -14.43 4.36
CA LYS A 12 21.26 -15.55 3.41
C LYS A 12 20.11 -16.56 3.42
N LYS A 13 19.52 -16.82 4.60
CA LYS A 13 18.41 -17.76 4.76
C LYS A 13 17.05 -17.16 4.43
N LEU A 14 16.81 -15.94 4.84
CA LEU A 14 15.49 -15.28 4.74
C LEU A 14 15.37 -14.34 3.53
N GLY A 15 16.49 -13.98 2.90
CA GLY A 15 16.51 -13.13 1.70
C GLY A 15 15.75 -11.83 1.91
N HIS A 16 14.85 -11.55 0.98
CA HIS A 16 14.06 -10.32 0.99
C HIS A 16 13.03 -10.20 2.14
N ALA A 17 12.86 -11.22 2.99
CA ALA A 17 12.03 -11.08 4.18
C ALA A 17 12.66 -10.15 5.23
N VAL A 18 14.00 -9.98 5.21
CA VAL A 18 14.71 -9.05 6.08
C VAL A 18 14.75 -7.67 5.42
N PHE A 19 14.05 -6.70 6.00
CA PHE A 19 13.99 -5.33 5.46
C PHE A 19 14.85 -4.32 6.23
N GLY A 20 15.27 -4.64 7.46
CA GLY A 20 16.01 -3.73 8.32
C GLY A 20 16.77 -4.43 9.43
N VAL A 21 17.51 -3.68 10.22
CA VAL A 21 18.30 -4.13 11.38
C VAL A 21 17.92 -3.27 12.60
N GLY A 22 17.85 -3.90 13.78
CA GLY A 22 17.45 -3.21 15.00
C GLY A 22 16.03 -2.68 14.93
N ASP A 23 15.86 -1.38 15.18
CA ASP A 23 14.55 -0.70 15.20
C ASP A 23 14.19 -0.02 13.87
N GLU A 24 14.85 -0.39 12.77
CA GLU A 24 14.52 0.17 11.45
C GLU A 24 13.09 -0.19 11.04
N ALA A 25 12.29 0.84 10.83
CA ALA A 25 10.92 0.68 10.36
C ALA A 25 10.87 0.39 8.85
N LEU A 26 9.82 -0.32 8.42
CA LEU A 26 9.61 -0.65 7.00
C LEU A 26 9.54 0.62 6.12
N GLU A 27 8.91 1.69 6.61
CA GLU A 27 8.82 2.97 5.93
C GLU A 27 10.18 3.64 5.71
N TYR A 28 11.17 3.39 6.60
CA TYR A 28 12.56 3.85 6.39
C TYR A 28 13.24 3.09 5.25
N ALA A 29 13.02 1.78 5.17
CA ALA A 29 13.52 0.99 4.04
C ALA A 29 12.92 1.47 2.70
N ILE A 30 11.63 1.86 2.68
CA ILE A 30 10.98 2.47 1.51
C ILE A 30 11.65 3.79 1.14
N TYR A 31 11.83 4.70 2.09
CA TYR A 31 12.50 5.99 1.86
C TYR A 31 13.89 5.80 1.24
N THR A 32 14.67 4.87 1.77
CA THR A 32 16.02 4.57 1.27
C THR A 32 15.99 4.09 -0.19
N LEU A 33 15.03 3.24 -0.54
CA LEU A 33 14.86 2.74 -1.92
C LEU A 33 14.36 3.83 -2.86
N LEU A 34 13.37 4.63 -2.45
CA LEU A 34 12.88 5.77 -3.24
C LEU A 34 14.01 6.75 -3.55
N LYS A 35 14.83 7.09 -2.55
CA LYS A 35 16.00 7.95 -2.71
C LYS A 35 17.04 7.33 -3.62
N LYS A 36 17.38 6.05 -3.44
CA LYS A 36 18.36 5.32 -4.26
C LYS A 36 18.01 5.32 -5.74
N TYR A 37 16.72 5.12 -6.06
CA TYR A 37 16.25 5.01 -7.45
C TYR A 37 15.63 6.31 -7.99
N ASN A 38 15.66 7.39 -7.20
CA ASN A 38 15.05 8.68 -7.52
C ASN A 38 13.58 8.51 -8.00
N LYS A 39 12.80 7.76 -7.22
CA LYS A 39 11.38 7.46 -7.51
C LYS A 39 10.47 8.17 -6.54
N THR A 40 9.34 8.64 -7.05
CA THR A 40 8.28 9.26 -6.26
C THR A 40 7.10 8.32 -6.08
N ILE A 41 6.35 8.50 -4.99
CA ILE A 41 5.23 7.67 -4.61
C ILE A 41 4.01 8.52 -4.24
N ALA A 42 2.82 8.01 -4.56
CA ALA A 42 1.55 8.57 -4.09
C ALA A 42 0.59 7.45 -3.68
N VAL A 43 -0.33 7.74 -2.76
CA VAL A 43 -1.17 6.73 -2.11
C VAL A 43 -2.65 7.09 -2.13
N ALA A 44 -3.48 6.17 -2.59
CA ALA A 44 -4.94 6.22 -2.51
C ALA A 44 -5.44 5.20 -1.49
N GLU A 45 -5.93 5.67 -0.36
CA GLU A 45 -6.38 4.86 0.76
C GLU A 45 -7.90 4.84 0.90
N SER A 46 -8.46 3.68 1.26
CA SER A 46 -9.85 3.58 1.67
C SER A 46 -9.93 2.98 3.08
N CYS A 47 -9.89 1.66 3.22
CA CYS A 47 -10.03 1.01 4.54
C CYS A 47 -8.88 1.30 5.51
N THR A 48 -7.71 1.68 5.06
CA THR A 48 -6.55 2.06 5.89
C THR A 48 -6.70 3.46 6.48
N GLY A 49 -7.43 4.36 5.80
CA GLY A 49 -7.84 5.66 6.35
C GLY A 49 -6.69 6.60 6.67
N GLY A 50 -5.68 6.67 5.81
CA GLY A 50 -4.51 7.53 5.96
C GLY A 50 -3.30 6.87 6.63
N LEU A 51 -3.38 5.59 7.02
CA LEU A 51 -2.32 4.94 7.78
C LEU A 51 -1.03 4.70 6.97
N VAL A 52 -1.11 4.50 5.65
CA VAL A 52 0.09 4.40 4.80
C VAL A 52 0.77 5.75 4.68
N SER A 53 -0.03 6.79 4.46
CA SER A 53 0.44 8.18 4.41
C SER A 53 1.07 8.61 5.74
N ASP A 54 0.44 8.29 6.88
CA ASP A 54 0.95 8.51 8.22
C ASP A 54 2.34 7.87 8.40
N LYS A 55 2.47 6.58 8.07
CA LYS A 55 3.75 5.86 8.16
C LYS A 55 4.86 6.51 7.32
N LEU A 56 4.57 6.86 6.08
CA LEU A 56 5.55 7.52 5.21
C LEU A 56 5.98 8.88 5.77
N THR A 57 5.02 9.68 6.27
CA THR A 57 5.32 11.02 6.79
C THR A 57 6.05 11.03 8.12
N ASN A 58 6.16 9.89 8.81
CA ASN A 58 7.03 9.74 9.98
C ASN A 58 8.53 9.78 9.65
N ILE A 59 8.90 9.69 8.36
CA ILE A 59 10.29 9.70 7.93
C ILE A 59 10.72 11.12 7.52
N PRO A 60 11.68 11.74 8.23
CA PRO A 60 12.22 13.04 7.82
C PRO A 60 12.82 12.98 6.41
N GLY A 61 12.49 13.98 5.58
CA GLY A 61 12.95 14.06 4.18
C GLY A 61 12.10 13.30 3.17
N ILE A 62 11.05 12.61 3.60
CA ILE A 62 10.14 11.89 2.69
C ILE A 62 9.40 12.79 1.71
N SER A 63 9.25 14.09 2.03
CA SER A 63 8.56 15.07 1.19
C SER A 63 9.16 15.25 -0.20
N GLU A 64 10.42 14.87 -0.39
CA GLU A 64 11.06 14.85 -1.72
C GLU A 64 10.51 13.71 -2.60
N PHE A 65 9.94 12.67 -2.00
CA PHE A 65 9.52 11.44 -2.70
C PHE A 65 8.03 11.12 -2.55
N PHE A 66 7.39 11.46 -1.45
CA PHE A 66 5.95 11.28 -1.23
C PHE A 66 5.18 12.51 -1.68
N LEU A 67 4.51 12.42 -2.84
CA LEU A 67 3.89 13.57 -3.49
C LEU A 67 2.46 13.83 -3.04
N GLU A 68 1.66 12.77 -2.84
CA GLU A 68 0.24 12.92 -2.51
C GLU A 68 -0.30 11.69 -1.78
N GLY A 69 -1.13 11.92 -0.75
CA GLY A 69 -1.92 10.90 -0.07
C GLY A 69 -3.40 11.31 -0.06
N VAL A 70 -4.27 10.44 -0.61
CA VAL A 70 -5.71 10.66 -0.68
C VAL A 70 -6.46 9.59 0.09
N VAL A 71 -7.30 9.99 1.04
CA VAL A 71 -8.25 9.10 1.70
C VAL A 71 -9.59 9.15 0.96
N ALA A 72 -9.73 8.30 -0.07
CA ALA A 72 -10.96 8.16 -0.86
C ALA A 72 -11.94 7.18 -0.19
N TYR A 73 -12.56 7.61 0.92
CA TYR A 73 -13.34 6.73 1.78
C TYR A 73 -14.73 6.38 1.22
N SER A 74 -15.36 7.31 0.51
CA SER A 74 -16.66 7.09 -0.17
C SER A 74 -16.48 6.64 -1.62
N ASN A 75 -17.52 6.06 -2.21
CA ASN A 75 -17.55 5.74 -3.65
C ASN A 75 -17.41 7.02 -4.50
N ARG A 76 -18.10 8.09 -4.07
CA ARG A 76 -18.01 9.39 -4.72
C ARG A 76 -16.57 9.91 -4.77
N ALA A 77 -15.83 9.86 -3.65
CA ALA A 77 -14.43 10.28 -3.60
C ALA A 77 -13.53 9.45 -4.52
N LYS A 78 -13.78 8.13 -4.63
CA LYS A 78 -13.06 7.26 -5.58
C LYS A 78 -13.28 7.70 -7.04
N ILE A 79 -14.51 8.07 -7.39
CA ILE A 79 -14.86 8.51 -8.75
C ILE A 79 -14.31 9.92 -9.02
N GLU A 80 -14.66 10.89 -8.18
CA GLU A 80 -14.38 12.31 -8.45
C GLU A 80 -12.90 12.67 -8.28
N ILE A 81 -12.20 12.06 -7.31
CA ILE A 81 -10.81 12.44 -7.01
C ILE A 81 -9.82 11.56 -7.78
N LEU A 82 -10.08 10.25 -7.84
CA LEU A 82 -9.15 9.29 -8.41
C LEU A 82 -9.53 8.85 -9.84
N GLY A 83 -10.71 9.22 -10.33
CA GLY A 83 -11.18 8.83 -11.65
C GLY A 83 -11.50 7.35 -11.77
N VAL A 84 -11.86 6.69 -10.66
CA VAL A 84 -12.32 5.30 -10.71
C VAL A 84 -13.61 5.23 -11.54
N PRO A 85 -13.71 4.38 -12.58
CA PRO A 85 -14.91 4.26 -13.37
C PRO A 85 -16.11 3.84 -12.50
N GLU A 86 -17.21 4.59 -12.58
CA GLU A 86 -18.41 4.31 -11.79
C GLU A 86 -18.97 2.91 -12.08
N GLU A 87 -18.84 2.46 -13.33
CA GLU A 87 -19.21 1.12 -13.76
C GLU A 87 -18.46 0.01 -13.02
N PHE A 88 -17.18 0.23 -12.64
CA PHE A 88 -16.42 -0.75 -11.84
C PHE A 88 -17.01 -0.89 -10.44
N ILE A 89 -17.38 0.23 -9.83
CA ILE A 89 -18.03 0.21 -8.52
C ILE A 89 -19.39 -0.48 -8.59
N ARG A 90 -20.17 -0.19 -9.63
CA ARG A 90 -21.50 -0.79 -9.84
C ARG A 90 -21.41 -2.30 -10.11
N LYS A 91 -20.46 -2.73 -10.95
CA LYS A 91 -20.33 -4.12 -11.40
C LYS A 91 -19.61 -5.01 -10.40
N TYR A 92 -18.52 -4.51 -9.81
CA TYR A 92 -17.63 -5.32 -8.96
C TYR A 92 -17.70 -4.94 -7.48
N GLY A 93 -18.36 -3.82 -7.16
CA GLY A 93 -18.36 -3.23 -5.82
C GLY A 93 -17.07 -2.47 -5.50
N ALA A 94 -17.16 -1.58 -4.52
CA ALA A 94 -16.02 -0.74 -4.10
C ALA A 94 -14.81 -1.55 -3.59
N VAL A 95 -15.04 -2.75 -3.04
CA VAL A 95 -14.01 -3.67 -2.60
C VAL A 95 -13.83 -4.74 -3.68
N SER A 96 -12.91 -4.48 -4.59
CA SER A 96 -12.60 -5.38 -5.73
C SER A 96 -11.22 -5.08 -6.29
N PRO A 97 -10.58 -6.03 -6.98
CA PRO A 97 -9.29 -5.80 -7.62
C PRO A 97 -9.34 -4.69 -8.67
N GLN A 98 -10.43 -4.59 -9.45
CA GLN A 98 -10.62 -3.56 -10.47
C GLN A 98 -10.61 -2.16 -9.85
N VAL A 99 -11.28 -1.98 -8.72
CA VAL A 99 -11.32 -0.69 -8.01
C VAL A 99 -9.96 -0.38 -7.37
N ALA A 100 -9.26 -1.36 -6.79
CA ALA A 100 -7.91 -1.14 -6.24
C ALA A 100 -6.92 -0.71 -7.33
N MET A 101 -6.94 -1.37 -8.50
CA MET A 101 -6.09 -1.01 -9.64
C MET A 101 -6.41 0.39 -10.16
N ALA A 102 -7.69 0.71 -10.36
CA ALA A 102 -8.10 2.04 -10.81
C ALA A 102 -7.74 3.15 -9.80
N MET A 103 -7.77 2.85 -8.49
CA MET A 103 -7.30 3.77 -7.45
C MET A 103 -5.79 4.01 -7.54
N ALA A 104 -4.99 2.95 -7.75
CA ALA A 104 -3.53 3.05 -7.89
C ALA A 104 -3.12 3.86 -9.13
N GLU A 105 -3.72 3.56 -10.28
CA GLU A 105 -3.51 4.34 -11.51
C GLU A 105 -3.99 5.79 -11.37
N GLY A 106 -5.15 5.97 -10.77
CA GLY A 106 -5.75 7.28 -10.55
C GLY A 106 -4.86 8.19 -9.73
N ILE A 107 -4.33 7.72 -8.61
CA ILE A 107 -3.43 8.53 -7.76
C ILE A 107 -2.07 8.74 -8.43
N LYS A 108 -1.51 7.74 -9.12
CA LYS A 108 -0.26 7.86 -9.87
C LYS A 108 -0.37 8.95 -10.94
N ARG A 109 -1.43 8.91 -11.75
CA ARG A 109 -1.68 9.90 -12.81
C ARG A 109 -1.91 11.29 -12.24
N ARG A 110 -2.73 11.41 -11.19
CA ARG A 110 -3.09 12.67 -10.56
C ARG A 110 -1.87 13.40 -9.99
N SER A 111 -1.01 12.69 -9.28
CA SER A 111 0.18 13.24 -8.63
C SER A 111 1.40 13.31 -9.55
N SER A 112 1.35 12.70 -10.73
CA SER A 112 2.52 12.48 -11.58
C SER A 112 3.64 11.68 -10.90
N ALA A 113 3.31 10.87 -9.89
CA ALA A 113 4.26 10.02 -9.21
C ALA A 113 4.71 8.82 -10.08
N ASN A 114 5.89 8.28 -9.81
CA ASN A 114 6.37 7.07 -10.48
C ASN A 114 5.62 5.83 -9.99
N ILE A 115 5.16 5.84 -8.73
CA ILE A 115 4.51 4.71 -8.07
C ILE A 115 3.18 5.20 -7.48
N GLY A 116 2.10 4.49 -7.80
CA GLY A 116 0.79 4.72 -7.20
C GLY A 116 0.34 3.50 -6.40
N ILE A 117 -0.11 3.70 -5.16
CA ILE A 117 -0.71 2.65 -4.33
C ILE A 117 -2.21 2.87 -4.27
N GLY A 118 -3.01 1.81 -4.48
CA GLY A 118 -4.45 1.80 -4.30
C GLY A 118 -4.88 0.72 -3.30
N ILE A 119 -5.61 1.08 -2.25
CA ILE A 119 -6.04 0.15 -1.20
C ILE A 119 -7.54 0.26 -0.97
N THR A 120 -8.26 -0.84 -1.15
CA THR A 120 -9.67 -0.94 -0.78
C THR A 120 -9.95 -2.27 -0.07
N GLY A 121 -10.87 -2.26 0.90
CA GLY A 121 -11.12 -3.47 1.70
C GLY A 121 -12.18 -3.28 2.77
N ILE A 122 -12.46 -4.36 3.49
CA ILE A 122 -13.42 -4.43 4.60
C ILE A 122 -12.66 -4.63 5.91
N ALA A 123 -12.43 -3.55 6.64
CA ALA A 123 -11.75 -3.60 7.94
C ALA A 123 -12.69 -4.05 9.08
N GLY A 124 -14.01 -4.08 8.84
CA GLY A 124 -14.99 -4.51 9.83
C GLY A 124 -15.32 -3.46 10.91
N PRO A 125 -16.17 -3.81 11.91
CA PRO A 125 -16.89 -5.09 11.99
C PRO A 125 -18.03 -5.22 10.98
N ALA A 126 -18.58 -4.10 10.48
CA ALA A 126 -19.64 -4.06 9.48
C ALA A 126 -19.09 -4.07 8.03
N GLY A 127 -20.01 -4.21 7.04
CA GLY A 127 -19.71 -4.12 5.62
C GLY A 127 -19.33 -5.45 4.96
N ALA A 128 -19.30 -6.56 5.70
CA ALA A 128 -19.07 -7.88 5.15
C ALA A 128 -20.32 -8.42 4.44
N THR A 129 -20.10 -9.21 3.38
CA THR A 129 -21.07 -10.09 2.77
C THR A 129 -20.55 -11.53 2.81
N LYS A 130 -21.37 -12.49 2.34
CA LYS A 130 -20.97 -13.90 2.27
C LYS A 130 -19.73 -14.08 1.36
N GLU A 131 -19.66 -13.31 0.27
CA GLU A 131 -18.59 -13.35 -0.73
C GLU A 131 -17.40 -12.48 -0.33
N LYS A 132 -17.64 -11.42 0.42
CA LYS A 132 -16.62 -10.43 0.82
C LYS A 132 -16.58 -10.30 2.35
N PRO A 133 -15.82 -11.17 3.03
CA PRO A 133 -15.76 -11.18 4.50
C PRO A 133 -14.94 -10.00 5.05
N VAL A 134 -15.09 -9.73 6.35
CA VAL A 134 -14.16 -8.86 7.10
C VAL A 134 -12.74 -9.36 6.94
N GLY A 135 -11.81 -8.44 6.71
CA GLY A 135 -10.41 -8.74 6.46
C GLY A 135 -10.04 -8.91 4.99
N LEU A 136 -11.02 -8.96 4.07
CA LEU A 136 -10.73 -8.92 2.64
C LEU A 136 -10.26 -7.53 2.25
N VAL A 137 -9.03 -7.46 1.71
CA VAL A 137 -8.39 -6.22 1.25
C VAL A 137 -7.70 -6.47 -0.09
N TYR A 138 -7.91 -5.58 -1.04
CA TYR A 138 -7.17 -5.52 -2.29
C TYR A 138 -6.16 -4.38 -2.23
N ILE A 139 -4.91 -4.68 -2.57
CA ILE A 139 -3.80 -3.73 -2.61
C ILE A 139 -3.21 -3.77 -4.00
N ALA A 140 -3.24 -2.66 -4.71
CA ALA A 140 -2.64 -2.50 -6.02
C ALA A 140 -1.47 -1.53 -5.96
N VAL A 141 -0.41 -1.82 -6.71
CA VAL A 141 0.75 -0.94 -6.89
C VAL A 141 1.01 -0.77 -8.38
N ALA A 142 0.81 0.43 -8.88
CA ALA A 142 1.06 0.80 -10.27
C ALA A 142 2.46 1.41 -10.41
N VAL A 143 3.30 0.81 -11.26
CA VAL A 143 4.66 1.28 -11.55
C VAL A 143 4.89 1.20 -13.05
N ASN A 144 5.33 2.27 -13.68
CA ASN A 144 5.42 2.39 -15.13
C ASN A 144 4.05 2.07 -15.77
N ASP A 145 3.99 1.06 -16.67
CA ASP A 145 2.76 0.58 -17.30
C ASP A 145 2.23 -0.72 -16.67
N ASP A 146 2.90 -1.20 -15.63
CA ASP A 146 2.53 -2.43 -14.91
C ASP A 146 1.77 -2.14 -13.63
N ILE A 147 0.90 -3.09 -13.25
CA ILE A 147 0.16 -3.06 -11.98
C ILE A 147 0.29 -4.42 -11.30
N ASP A 148 0.90 -4.42 -10.12
CA ASP A 148 0.84 -5.58 -9.22
C ASP A 148 -0.40 -5.47 -8.34
N ILE A 149 -1.15 -6.55 -8.19
CA ILE A 149 -2.38 -6.63 -7.40
C ILE A 149 -2.35 -7.81 -6.46
N LYS A 150 -2.62 -7.57 -5.19
CA LYS A 150 -2.69 -8.60 -4.16
C LYS A 150 -4.04 -8.62 -3.47
N GLU A 151 -4.68 -9.80 -3.46
CA GLU A 151 -5.79 -10.09 -2.57
C GLU A 151 -5.23 -10.54 -1.22
N CYS A 152 -5.69 -9.92 -0.14
CA CYS A 152 -5.33 -10.25 1.23
C CYS A 152 -6.56 -10.61 2.04
N ARG A 153 -6.42 -11.59 2.94
CA ARG A 153 -7.46 -12.02 3.89
C ARG A 153 -6.88 -11.99 5.29
N PHE A 154 -6.92 -10.82 5.90
CA PHE A 154 -6.39 -10.63 7.25
C PHE A 154 -7.38 -11.07 8.32
N LYS A 155 -6.86 -11.51 9.48
CA LYS A 155 -7.62 -11.82 10.67
C LYS A 155 -7.24 -10.83 11.77
N GLY A 156 -8.19 -10.52 12.66
CA GLY A 156 -7.96 -9.62 13.79
C GLY A 156 -9.00 -8.51 13.90
N SER A 157 -8.72 -7.55 14.74
CA SER A 157 -9.54 -6.37 14.92
C SER A 157 -9.46 -5.44 13.68
N ARG A 158 -10.38 -4.47 13.62
CA ARG A 158 -10.32 -3.40 12.61
C ARG A 158 -8.95 -2.72 12.55
N ILE A 159 -8.34 -2.48 13.71
CA ILE A 159 -7.02 -1.83 13.80
C ILE A 159 -5.92 -2.74 13.25
N ASP A 160 -5.98 -4.05 13.55
CA ASP A 160 -5.00 -5.01 13.03
C ASP A 160 -5.09 -5.13 11.51
N ILE A 161 -6.32 -5.21 10.95
CA ILE A 161 -6.55 -5.28 9.50
C ILE A 161 -5.98 -4.02 8.83
N LYS A 162 -6.20 -2.83 9.37
CA LYS A 162 -5.62 -1.59 8.86
C LYS A 162 -4.08 -1.63 8.87
N LYS A 163 -3.47 -2.04 10.00
CA LYS A 163 -2.01 -2.14 10.15
C LYS A 163 -1.40 -3.16 9.19
N PHE A 164 -1.98 -4.35 9.08
CA PHE A 164 -1.51 -5.38 8.15
C PHE A 164 -1.63 -4.93 6.70
N SER A 165 -2.72 -4.24 6.34
CA SER A 165 -2.91 -3.69 5.00
C SER A 165 -1.86 -2.65 4.66
N ALA A 166 -1.58 -1.71 5.56
CA ALA A 166 -0.57 -0.67 5.36
C ALA A 166 0.83 -1.27 5.23
N ASN A 167 1.21 -2.18 6.13
CA ASN A 167 2.51 -2.84 6.07
C ASN A 167 2.67 -3.69 4.81
N THR A 168 1.61 -4.39 4.39
CA THR A 168 1.64 -5.18 3.15
C THR A 168 1.81 -4.29 1.92
N ALA A 169 1.12 -3.15 1.85
CA ALA A 169 1.25 -2.20 0.75
C ALA A 169 2.69 -1.67 0.64
N LEU A 170 3.27 -1.23 1.74
CA LEU A 170 4.66 -0.78 1.78
C LEU A 170 5.63 -1.90 1.40
N ASN A 171 5.41 -3.13 1.89
CA ASN A 171 6.29 -4.25 1.54
C ASN A 171 6.20 -4.64 0.05
N ILE A 172 5.04 -4.53 -0.61
CA ILE A 172 4.93 -4.74 -2.06
C ILE A 172 5.80 -3.71 -2.79
N VAL A 173 5.70 -2.43 -2.45
CA VAL A 173 6.56 -1.39 -3.05
C VAL A 173 8.04 -1.68 -2.83
N ARG A 174 8.41 -2.10 -1.61
CA ARG A 174 9.79 -2.48 -1.31
C ARG A 174 10.30 -3.60 -2.21
N LEU A 175 9.50 -4.65 -2.40
CA LEU A 175 9.88 -5.80 -3.24
C LEU A 175 9.96 -5.45 -4.72
N ILE A 176 9.14 -4.53 -5.20
CA ILE A 176 9.20 -4.02 -6.59
C ILE A 176 10.47 -3.19 -6.83
N LEU A 177 10.96 -2.50 -5.80
CA LEU A 177 12.15 -1.64 -5.90
C LEU A 177 13.48 -2.36 -5.65
N LEU A 178 13.47 -3.64 -5.22
CA LEU A 178 14.67 -4.45 -5.01
C LEU A 178 15.16 -5.11 -6.30
#